data_99b14671cdabe5f74ebc4df8e42b74b2
#
_entry.id   99b14671cdabe5f74ebc4df8e42b74b2
#
_cell.length_a   1.000
_cell.length_b   1.000
_cell.length_c   1.000
_cell.angle_alpha   90.00
_cell.angle_beta   90.00
_cell.angle_gamma   90.00
#
_symmetry.space_group_name_H-M   'P 1'
#
loop_
_entity.id
_entity.type
_entity.pdbx_description
1 polymer ?
#
loop_
_entity_poly.entity_id
_entity_poly.type
_entity_poly.pdbx_seq_one_letter_code
_entity_poly.pdbx_strand_id
1 'polypeptide(L)'
;MPEGVRVPGGEQSTIVVIVLKKSFPAQDFRLPPAPGYDKIPPRLPLEKVYFAASRVFNDLRSFCTDMLREFSTTRQPPLERARALLDETAAILGLNYNALLGVMMGDLDGEYRPAHCVRTTILALLAGLQFGLSPERARDLGLSAMFCDVGMALLPDIPDCPHPLTPPAQGGTDALRQHPVLGLGCLSHNVRCREILRGIAEHHERVDGTGYPAGLSGERISLAGKILAVTDSYDALICVHPHHASLPPHLALARLRCLGGAAFDRDVLEHVIRCLGAYPVGSVVETDDGRRAVVIGNSPDTPLQPVIRPLRSFSENAAGPDAFCAQKAERITTVFSLSDQWSGPKGCF
;
A
#
# COMPACT_ATOMS: atom_id res chain seq x y z
N MET A 1 -27.13 -5.48 18.29
CA MET A 1 -26.33 -6.57 17.68
C MET A 1 -26.01 -6.15 16.27
N PRO A 2 -24.77 -5.94 15.87
CA PRO A 2 -24.42 -5.58 14.49
C PRO A 2 -24.49 -6.82 13.60
N GLU A 3 -25.14 -6.70 12.45
CA GLU A 3 -25.26 -7.76 11.45
C GLU A 3 -23.95 -7.89 10.64
N GLY A 4 -23.36 -9.08 10.65
CA GLY A 4 -22.15 -9.40 9.91
C GLY A 4 -22.45 -9.80 8.46
N VAL A 5 -21.69 -9.30 7.51
CA VAL A 5 -21.73 -9.64 6.07
C VAL A 5 -20.68 -10.72 5.76
N ARG A 6 -21.12 -11.91 5.31
CA ARG A 6 -20.22 -12.99 4.83
C ARG A 6 -20.06 -12.96 3.32
N VAL A 7 -18.84 -13.17 2.86
CA VAL A 7 -18.52 -13.35 1.43
C VAL A 7 -18.47 -14.85 1.13
N PRO A 8 -19.17 -15.39 0.12
CA PRO A 8 -19.08 -16.81 -0.22
C PRO A 8 -17.84 -17.11 -1.06
N GLY A 9 -17.06 -18.10 -0.62
CA GLY A 9 -16.01 -18.74 -1.42
C GLY A 9 -14.72 -18.97 -0.66
N GLY A 10 -14.59 -20.10 0.05
CA GLY A 10 -13.34 -20.66 0.57
C GLY A 10 -12.86 -20.06 1.87
N GLU A 11 -13.00 -20.80 2.95
CA GLU A 11 -12.48 -20.62 4.32
C GLU A 11 -12.46 -19.20 4.90
N GLN A 12 -13.50 -18.93 5.61
CA GLN A 12 -13.73 -18.00 6.75
C GLN A 12 -12.81 -16.77 6.88
N SER A 13 -12.96 -15.77 6.03
CA SER A 13 -12.65 -14.40 6.41
C SER A 13 -13.96 -13.64 6.60
N THR A 14 -14.35 -13.41 7.87
CA THR A 14 -15.54 -12.64 8.20
C THR A 14 -15.20 -11.16 8.13
N ILE A 15 -15.58 -10.48 7.04
CA ILE A 15 -15.51 -9.02 6.98
C ILE A 15 -16.68 -8.48 7.81
N VAL A 16 -16.40 -8.04 9.04
CA VAL A 16 -17.38 -7.34 9.88
C VAL A 16 -17.44 -5.89 9.43
N VAL A 17 -18.52 -5.51 8.76
CA VAL A 17 -18.78 -4.12 8.37
C VAL A 17 -19.43 -3.40 9.54
N ILE A 18 -18.68 -2.59 10.29
CA ILE A 18 -19.22 -1.71 11.33
C ILE A 18 -19.35 -0.30 10.71
N VAL A 19 -20.58 0.19 10.70
CA VAL A 19 -20.95 1.49 10.13
C VAL A 19 -20.76 2.60 11.13
N LEU A 20 -19.93 3.58 10.82
CA LEU A 20 -19.86 4.85 11.54
C LEU A 20 -20.22 6.03 10.65
N LYS A 21 -21.17 6.81 11.15
CA LYS A 21 -21.55 8.10 10.55
C LYS A 21 -20.54 9.18 10.95
N LYS A 22 -19.46 9.35 10.17
CA LYS A 22 -18.77 10.64 10.04
C LYS A 22 -18.34 10.78 8.58
N SER A 23 -19.00 11.67 7.90
CA SER A 23 -18.73 12.02 6.50
C SER A 23 -17.53 12.96 6.41
N PHE A 24 -16.55 12.60 5.57
CA PHE A 24 -15.62 13.58 5.02
C PHE A 24 -16.28 14.17 3.77
N PRO A 25 -16.47 15.50 3.68
CA PRO A 25 -17.00 16.10 2.46
C PRO A 25 -15.98 15.92 1.34
N ALA A 26 -16.43 15.37 0.21
CA ALA A 26 -15.62 15.21 -1.02
C ALA A 26 -15.02 16.55 -1.53
N GLN A 27 -15.50 17.66 -0.99
CA GLN A 27 -15.12 19.02 -1.34
C GLN A 27 -13.67 19.38 -0.95
N ASP A 28 -13.08 18.68 0.02
CA ASP A 28 -11.73 18.98 0.50
C ASP A 28 -10.63 18.25 -0.30
N PHE A 29 -11.01 17.39 -1.25
CA PHE A 29 -10.07 16.62 -2.06
C PHE A 29 -9.73 17.38 -3.36
N ARG A 30 -9.05 18.53 -3.24
CA ARG A 30 -8.45 19.21 -4.39
C ARG A 30 -7.04 18.67 -4.61
N LEU A 31 -6.87 17.85 -5.63
CA LEU A 31 -5.55 17.48 -6.11
C LEU A 31 -5.00 18.63 -6.96
N PRO A 32 -3.87 19.26 -6.61
CA PRO A 32 -3.27 20.31 -7.45
C PRO A 32 -2.88 19.71 -8.81
N PRO A 33 -2.87 20.50 -9.91
CA PRO A 33 -2.38 20.01 -11.19
C PRO A 33 -0.91 19.62 -11.04
N ALA A 34 -0.55 18.39 -11.45
CA ALA A 34 0.83 17.93 -11.44
C ALA A 34 1.48 18.16 -12.79
N PRO A 35 2.60 18.86 -12.88
CA PRO A 35 3.38 18.94 -14.11
C PRO A 35 4.10 17.60 -14.37
N GLY A 36 4.06 17.12 -15.61
CA GLY A 36 4.92 16.05 -16.11
C GLY A 36 4.46 14.62 -15.82
N TYR A 37 3.16 14.36 -15.81
CA TYR A 37 2.57 13.05 -15.55
C TYR A 37 2.28 12.28 -16.83
N ASP A 38 3.00 11.17 -17.07
CA ASP A 38 2.53 10.12 -17.98
C ASP A 38 1.62 9.17 -17.20
N LYS A 39 0.32 9.49 -17.18
CA LYS A 39 -0.70 8.63 -16.58
C LYS A 39 -0.73 7.30 -17.31
N ILE A 40 -0.65 6.19 -16.56
CA ILE A 40 -0.92 4.85 -17.11
C ILE A 40 -2.39 4.52 -16.81
N PRO A 41 -3.31 4.79 -17.73
CA PRO A 41 -4.70 4.38 -17.55
C PRO A 41 -4.82 2.86 -17.69
N PRO A 42 -5.80 2.24 -17.01
CA PRO A 42 -6.12 0.83 -17.23
C PRO A 42 -6.39 0.56 -18.73
N ARG A 43 -5.60 -0.34 -19.33
CA ARG A 43 -5.68 -0.68 -20.76
C ARG A 43 -6.66 -1.79 -21.04
N LEU A 44 -6.88 -2.67 -20.07
CA LEU A 44 -7.80 -3.81 -20.16
C LEU A 44 -8.83 -3.78 -19.03
N PRO A 45 -10.03 -4.35 -19.25
CA PRO A 45 -11.00 -4.54 -18.19
C PRO A 45 -10.44 -5.36 -17.02
N LEU A 46 -10.89 -5.03 -15.81
CA LEU A 46 -10.42 -5.65 -14.56
C LEU A 46 -10.54 -7.18 -14.59
N GLU A 47 -11.66 -7.69 -15.11
CA GLU A 47 -11.99 -9.11 -15.17
C GLU A 47 -10.99 -9.91 -16.01
N LYS A 48 -10.43 -9.28 -17.06
CA LYS A 48 -9.46 -9.91 -17.95
C LYS A 48 -8.06 -10.02 -17.32
N VAL A 49 -7.75 -9.16 -16.34
CA VAL A 49 -6.43 -9.08 -15.73
C VAL A 49 -6.38 -9.71 -14.35
N TYR A 50 -7.54 -9.83 -13.66
CA TYR A 50 -7.62 -10.24 -12.26
C TYR A 50 -6.95 -11.60 -11.97
N PHE A 51 -7.18 -12.60 -12.81
CA PHE A 51 -6.58 -13.93 -12.63
C PHE A 51 -5.05 -13.89 -12.74
N ALA A 52 -4.52 -13.16 -13.74
CA ALA A 52 -3.08 -12.99 -13.90
C ALA A 52 -2.48 -12.18 -12.74
N ALA A 53 -3.19 -11.16 -12.25
CA ALA A 53 -2.80 -10.38 -11.08
C ALA A 53 -2.73 -11.25 -9.81
N SER A 54 -3.74 -12.12 -9.60
CA SER A 54 -3.75 -13.04 -8.47
C SER A 54 -2.58 -14.02 -8.52
N ARG A 55 -2.25 -14.54 -9.70
CA ARG A 55 -1.09 -15.43 -9.88
C ARG A 55 0.21 -14.69 -9.52
N VAL A 56 0.45 -13.53 -10.10
CA VAL A 56 1.68 -12.75 -9.84
C VAL A 56 1.78 -12.35 -8.37
N PHE A 57 0.67 -11.98 -7.74
CA PHE A 57 0.65 -11.68 -6.30
C PHE A 57 1.07 -12.88 -5.47
N ASN A 58 0.54 -14.08 -5.76
CA ASN A 58 0.87 -15.30 -5.04
C ASN A 58 2.34 -15.72 -5.27
N ASP A 59 2.85 -15.53 -6.49
CA ASP A 59 4.26 -15.80 -6.81
C ASP A 59 5.20 -14.85 -6.05
N LEU A 60 4.86 -13.55 -5.97
CA LEU A 60 5.57 -12.58 -5.14
C LEU A 60 5.52 -12.96 -3.65
N ARG A 61 4.34 -13.36 -3.16
CA ARG A 61 4.15 -13.73 -1.75
C ARG A 61 4.99 -14.94 -1.37
N SER A 62 4.95 -15.99 -2.19
CA SER A 62 5.80 -17.18 -2.00
C SER A 62 7.28 -16.80 -2.00
N PHE A 63 7.68 -15.98 -2.99
CA PHE A 63 9.06 -15.50 -3.09
C PHE A 63 9.50 -14.72 -1.85
N CYS A 64 8.71 -13.73 -1.40
CA CYS A 64 9.05 -12.91 -0.24
C CYS A 64 9.10 -13.75 1.05
N THR A 65 8.19 -14.72 1.20
CA THR A 65 8.19 -15.66 2.35
C THR A 65 9.48 -16.47 2.38
N ASP A 66 9.85 -17.10 1.26
CA ASP A 66 11.08 -17.89 1.15
C ASP A 66 12.32 -17.04 1.34
N MET A 67 12.37 -15.87 0.69
CA MET A 67 13.46 -14.93 0.79
C MET A 67 13.71 -14.48 2.23
N LEU A 68 12.68 -14.04 2.95
CA LEU A 68 12.83 -13.57 4.34
C LEU A 68 13.29 -14.70 5.27
N ARG A 69 12.78 -15.92 5.06
CA ARG A 69 13.18 -17.10 5.85
C ARG A 69 14.64 -17.48 5.60
N GLU A 70 15.08 -17.48 4.35
CA GLU A 70 16.41 -17.94 3.96
C GLU A 70 17.49 -16.86 4.18
N PHE A 71 17.12 -15.60 4.11
CA PHE A 71 18.07 -14.48 4.19
C PHE A 71 18.82 -14.43 5.53
N SER A 72 18.18 -14.82 6.63
CA SER A 72 18.80 -14.88 7.95
C SER A 72 20.06 -15.78 7.96
N THR A 73 20.07 -16.81 7.12
CA THR A 73 21.16 -17.79 7.02
C THR A 73 22.10 -17.47 5.85
N THR A 74 21.54 -17.25 4.67
CA THR A 74 22.34 -17.12 3.43
C THR A 74 22.95 -15.75 3.26
N ARG A 75 22.26 -14.71 3.74
CA ARG A 75 22.59 -13.27 3.51
C ARG A 75 22.78 -12.94 2.01
N GLN A 76 22.22 -13.76 1.14
CA GLN A 76 22.33 -13.61 -0.30
C GLN A 76 20.95 -13.33 -0.90
N PRO A 77 20.75 -12.16 -1.54
CA PRO A 77 19.49 -11.83 -2.17
C PRO A 77 19.34 -12.59 -3.50
N PRO A 78 18.20 -13.25 -3.78
CA PRO A 78 17.93 -13.93 -5.03
C PRO A 78 17.54 -12.93 -6.14
N LEU A 79 18.48 -12.07 -6.55
CA LEU A 79 18.26 -10.88 -7.39
C LEU A 79 17.65 -11.19 -8.76
N GLU A 80 18.10 -12.25 -9.43
CA GLU A 80 17.59 -12.56 -10.78
C GLU A 80 16.12 -12.95 -10.75
N ARG A 81 15.72 -13.77 -9.77
CA ARG A 81 14.32 -14.15 -9.60
C ARG A 81 13.47 -12.93 -9.16
N ALA A 82 14.00 -12.09 -8.29
CA ALA A 82 13.34 -10.84 -7.89
C ALA A 82 13.09 -9.93 -9.09
N ARG A 83 14.09 -9.73 -9.97
CA ARG A 83 13.95 -8.92 -11.19
C ARG A 83 12.88 -9.48 -12.12
N ALA A 84 12.87 -10.77 -12.37
CA ALA A 84 11.87 -11.40 -13.24
C ALA A 84 10.45 -11.21 -12.70
N LEU A 85 10.23 -11.39 -11.39
CA LEU A 85 8.93 -11.16 -10.76
C LEU A 85 8.50 -9.69 -10.82
N LEU A 86 9.42 -8.76 -10.67
CA LEU A 86 9.12 -7.33 -10.79
C LEU A 86 8.76 -6.94 -12.23
N ASP A 87 9.41 -7.52 -13.24
CA ASP A 87 9.07 -7.30 -14.65
C ASP A 87 7.65 -7.84 -14.95
N GLU A 88 7.28 -9.03 -14.46
CA GLU A 88 5.92 -9.56 -14.57
C GLU A 88 4.90 -8.67 -13.83
N THR A 89 5.24 -8.20 -12.63
CA THR A 89 4.40 -7.30 -11.85
C THR A 89 4.17 -5.97 -12.58
N ALA A 90 5.23 -5.38 -13.13
CA ALA A 90 5.14 -4.14 -13.92
C ALA A 90 4.27 -4.33 -15.17
N ALA A 91 4.36 -5.47 -15.84
CA ALA A 91 3.50 -5.79 -16.97
C ALA A 91 2.01 -5.82 -16.57
N ILE A 92 1.66 -6.47 -15.46
CA ILE A 92 0.28 -6.49 -14.95
C ILE A 92 -0.20 -5.09 -14.54
N LEU A 93 0.64 -4.30 -13.84
CA LEU A 93 0.33 -2.91 -13.49
C LEU A 93 0.05 -2.07 -14.74
N GLY A 94 0.81 -2.28 -15.82
CA GLY A 94 0.63 -1.61 -17.11
C GLY A 94 -0.66 -2.02 -17.85
N LEU A 95 -1.20 -3.20 -17.58
CA LEU A 95 -2.48 -3.66 -18.14
C LEU A 95 -3.67 -3.09 -17.37
N ASN A 96 -3.69 -3.29 -16.07
CA ASN A 96 -4.67 -2.70 -15.15
C ASN A 96 -4.18 -2.81 -13.69
N TYR A 97 -3.60 -1.74 -13.18
CA TYR A 97 -3.06 -1.70 -11.82
C TYR A 97 -4.13 -1.95 -10.74
N ASN A 98 -5.41 -1.64 -11.00
CA ASN A 98 -6.51 -1.90 -10.05
C ASN A 98 -6.68 -3.40 -9.75
N ALA A 99 -6.29 -4.28 -10.67
CA ALA A 99 -6.35 -5.71 -10.44
C ALA A 99 -5.41 -6.15 -9.30
N LEU A 100 -4.15 -5.68 -9.33
CA LEU A 100 -3.20 -5.96 -8.25
C LEU A 100 -3.59 -5.29 -6.94
N LEU A 101 -4.07 -4.03 -6.98
CA LEU A 101 -4.58 -3.35 -5.79
C LEU A 101 -5.77 -4.11 -5.18
N GLY A 102 -6.68 -4.65 -6.01
CA GLY A 102 -7.82 -5.44 -5.54
C GLY A 102 -7.41 -6.75 -4.88
N VAL A 103 -6.44 -7.47 -5.47
CA VAL A 103 -5.88 -8.70 -4.88
C VAL A 103 -5.17 -8.39 -3.56
N MET A 104 -4.35 -7.33 -3.52
CA MET A 104 -3.64 -6.85 -2.34
C MET A 104 -4.59 -6.57 -1.17
N MET A 105 -5.74 -5.95 -1.43
CA MET A 105 -6.75 -5.65 -0.41
C MET A 105 -7.45 -6.90 0.14
N GLY A 106 -7.38 -8.03 -0.55
CA GLY A 106 -7.87 -9.33 -0.07
C GLY A 106 -6.89 -10.06 0.86
N ASP A 107 -5.68 -9.54 1.07
CA ASP A 107 -4.59 -10.18 1.85
C ASP A 107 -4.10 -9.31 3.01
N LEU A 108 -5.00 -8.58 3.68
CA LEU A 108 -4.61 -7.67 4.76
C LEU A 108 -4.37 -8.36 6.10
N ASP A 109 -4.88 -9.58 6.30
CA ASP A 109 -4.84 -10.37 7.54
C ASP A 109 -3.89 -11.59 7.47
N GLY A 110 -3.05 -11.65 6.44
CA GLY A 110 -2.01 -12.68 6.29
C GLY A 110 -0.83 -12.49 7.23
N GLU A 111 0.18 -13.39 7.14
CA GLU A 111 1.45 -13.22 7.84
C GLU A 111 2.06 -11.86 7.48
N TYR A 112 2.24 -11.00 8.50
CA TYR A 112 2.48 -9.56 8.28
C TYR A 112 3.72 -9.28 7.42
N ARG A 113 4.90 -9.77 7.79
CA ARG A 113 6.16 -9.39 7.12
C ARG A 113 6.22 -9.75 5.64
N PRO A 114 5.93 -10.99 5.20
CA PRO A 114 5.91 -11.31 3.78
C PRO A 114 4.84 -10.53 3.02
N ALA A 115 3.64 -10.41 3.61
CA ALA A 115 2.55 -9.68 3.00
C ALA A 115 2.85 -8.18 2.87
N HIS A 116 3.43 -7.55 3.90
CA HIS A 116 3.91 -6.17 3.89
C HIS A 116 4.96 -5.95 2.79
N CYS A 117 5.96 -6.82 2.71
CA CYS A 117 6.98 -6.78 1.66
C CYS A 117 6.38 -6.77 0.25
N VAL A 118 5.42 -7.68 -0.03
CA VAL A 118 4.74 -7.75 -1.33
C VAL A 118 3.96 -6.47 -1.62
N ARG A 119 3.14 -6.01 -0.67
CA ARG A 119 2.27 -4.86 -0.87
C ARG A 119 3.05 -3.57 -1.04
N THR A 120 4.09 -3.34 -0.21
CA THR A 120 5.00 -2.19 -0.36
C THR A 120 5.72 -2.23 -1.72
N THR A 121 6.14 -3.41 -2.18
CA THR A 121 6.74 -3.60 -3.51
C THR A 121 5.79 -3.20 -4.63
N ILE A 122 4.54 -3.66 -4.60
CA ILE A 122 3.52 -3.33 -5.61
C ILE A 122 3.22 -1.82 -5.60
N LEU A 123 3.06 -1.23 -4.43
CA LEU A 123 2.79 0.21 -4.27
C LEU A 123 3.94 1.08 -4.78
N ALA A 124 5.18 0.73 -4.44
CA ALA A 124 6.37 1.45 -4.88
C ALA A 124 6.56 1.34 -6.40
N LEU A 125 6.38 0.13 -6.97
CA LEU A 125 6.48 -0.09 -8.40
C LEU A 125 5.40 0.70 -9.17
N LEU A 126 4.15 0.67 -8.69
CA LEU A 126 3.06 1.49 -9.24
C LEU A 126 3.40 2.98 -9.18
N ALA A 127 3.83 3.47 -8.02
CA ALA A 127 4.22 4.88 -7.86
C ALA A 127 5.34 5.25 -8.81
N GLY A 128 6.38 4.45 -8.95
CA GLY A 128 7.49 4.68 -9.86
C GLY A 128 7.06 4.74 -11.34
N LEU A 129 6.23 3.80 -11.77
CA LEU A 129 5.70 3.77 -13.14
C LEU A 129 4.83 5.00 -13.43
N GLN A 130 3.98 5.39 -12.47
CA GLN A 130 3.14 6.58 -12.58
C GLN A 130 3.96 7.89 -12.48
N PHE A 131 5.14 7.89 -11.85
CA PHE A 131 6.12 8.98 -11.89
C PHE A 131 6.80 9.11 -13.26
N GLY A 132 6.53 8.21 -14.20
CA GLY A 132 7.21 8.18 -15.50
C GLY A 132 8.64 7.69 -15.41
N LEU A 133 9.01 6.93 -14.39
CA LEU A 133 10.30 6.27 -14.35
C LEU A 133 10.40 5.25 -15.50
N SER A 134 11.58 5.15 -16.09
CA SER A 134 11.82 4.08 -17.08
C SER A 134 11.55 2.70 -16.43
N PRO A 135 11.18 1.68 -17.22
CA PRO A 135 10.92 0.34 -16.66
C PRO A 135 12.08 -0.19 -15.80
N GLU A 136 13.31 0.12 -16.18
CA GLU A 136 14.51 -0.26 -15.42
C GLU A 136 14.57 0.45 -14.07
N ARG A 137 14.36 1.77 -14.03
CA ARG A 137 14.37 2.53 -12.78
C ARG A 137 13.18 2.19 -11.88
N ALA A 138 12.01 1.90 -12.45
CA ALA A 138 10.86 1.43 -11.70
C ALA A 138 11.13 0.05 -11.09
N ARG A 139 11.78 -0.87 -11.83
CA ARG A 139 12.24 -2.15 -11.30
C ARG A 139 13.26 -2.00 -10.18
N ASP A 140 14.22 -1.08 -10.31
CA ASP A 140 15.20 -0.80 -9.25
C ASP A 140 14.52 -0.27 -7.98
N LEU A 141 13.50 0.59 -8.12
CA LEU A 141 12.65 1.02 -7.01
C LEU A 141 11.88 -0.16 -6.39
N GLY A 142 11.32 -1.06 -7.22
CA GLY A 142 10.69 -2.30 -6.76
C GLY A 142 11.64 -3.21 -5.99
N LEU A 143 12.90 -3.32 -6.44
CA LEU A 143 13.94 -4.06 -5.69
C LEU A 143 14.24 -3.38 -4.34
N SER A 144 14.32 -2.04 -4.31
CA SER A 144 14.49 -1.32 -3.05
C SER A 144 13.36 -1.63 -2.08
N ALA A 145 12.11 -1.62 -2.54
CA ALA A 145 10.93 -1.94 -1.73
C ALA A 145 10.93 -3.40 -1.25
N MET A 146 11.28 -4.34 -2.13
CA MET A 146 11.30 -5.76 -1.80
C MET A 146 12.36 -6.12 -0.76
N PHE A 147 13.44 -5.36 -0.69
CA PHE A 147 14.56 -5.65 0.21
C PHE A 147 14.72 -4.64 1.35
N CYS A 148 13.86 -3.62 1.49
CA CYS A 148 14.05 -2.57 2.50
C CYS A 148 14.06 -3.13 3.94
N ASP A 149 13.20 -4.13 4.21
CA ASP A 149 13.04 -4.75 5.52
C ASP A 149 13.84 -6.04 5.71
N VAL A 150 14.63 -6.44 4.73
CA VAL A 150 15.36 -7.73 4.81
C VAL A 150 16.30 -7.81 6.01
N GLY A 151 16.79 -6.66 6.49
CA GLY A 151 17.60 -6.58 7.72
C GLY A 151 16.85 -6.97 8.98
N MET A 152 15.51 -6.97 8.97
CA MET A 152 14.69 -7.47 10.07
C MET A 152 14.93 -8.96 10.35
N ALA A 153 15.27 -9.74 9.31
CA ALA A 153 15.60 -11.16 9.45
C ALA A 153 16.90 -11.42 10.24
N LEU A 154 17.69 -10.38 10.50
CA LEU A 154 18.96 -10.42 11.23
C LEU A 154 18.83 -9.97 12.68
N LEU A 155 17.66 -9.47 13.05
CA LEU A 155 17.38 -9.04 14.42
C LEU A 155 16.85 -10.24 15.24
N PRO A 156 17.12 -10.27 16.56
CA PRO A 156 16.47 -11.24 17.44
C PRO A 156 14.95 -11.01 17.38
N ASP A 157 14.17 -12.00 17.82
CA ASP A 157 12.71 -11.94 17.83
C ASP A 157 12.21 -10.66 18.53
N ILE A 158 12.10 -9.61 17.74
CA ILE A 158 11.50 -8.34 18.14
C ILE A 158 10.05 -8.41 17.68
N PRO A 159 9.08 -8.11 18.57
CA PRO A 159 7.69 -7.99 18.16
C PRO A 159 7.55 -7.09 16.96
N ASP A 160 6.72 -7.48 16.01
CA ASP A 160 6.47 -6.70 14.80
C ASP A 160 6.26 -5.22 15.09
N CYS A 161 6.75 -4.40 14.19
CA CYS A 161 6.97 -2.98 14.24
C CYS A 161 5.93 -2.16 15.03
N PRO A 162 6.34 -1.19 15.84
CA PRO A 162 5.43 -0.18 16.38
C PRO A 162 4.79 0.60 15.24
N HIS A 163 3.63 1.17 15.49
CA HIS A 163 2.86 1.96 14.52
C HIS A 163 3.77 2.93 13.73
N PRO A 164 3.73 2.91 12.38
CA PRO A 164 4.71 3.58 11.51
C PRO A 164 4.80 5.09 11.69
N LEU A 165 3.76 5.70 12.27
CA LEU A 165 3.67 7.14 12.47
C LEU A 165 3.89 7.58 13.93
N THR A 166 4.09 6.65 14.87
CA THR A 166 4.45 7.00 16.24
C THR A 166 5.96 7.01 16.40
N PRO A 167 6.52 8.03 17.08
CA PRO A 167 7.90 7.91 17.54
C PRO A 167 8.02 6.64 18.39
N PRO A 168 9.05 5.84 18.19
CA PRO A 168 9.23 4.63 18.98
C PRO A 168 9.27 4.99 20.48
N ALA A 169 8.43 4.30 21.28
CA ALA A 169 8.53 4.39 22.73
C ALA A 169 9.93 3.93 23.17
N GLN A 170 10.48 4.58 24.19
CA GLN A 170 11.81 4.26 24.70
C GLN A 170 11.89 2.79 25.15
N GLY A 171 12.87 2.02 24.64
CA GLY A 171 13.22 0.72 25.22
C GLY A 171 12.97 -0.52 24.39
N GLY A 172 13.22 -0.60 23.15
CA GLY A 172 13.11 -1.82 22.26
C GLY A 172 13.28 -1.46 20.81
N THR A 173 13.21 -0.21 20.54
CA THR A 173 13.10 0.38 19.21
C THR A 173 14.45 0.70 18.58
N ASP A 174 15.52 0.84 19.36
CA ASP A 174 16.85 1.13 18.84
C ASP A 174 17.40 -0.03 18.01
N ALA A 175 17.14 -1.29 18.43
CA ALA A 175 17.50 -2.45 17.65
C ALA A 175 16.72 -2.49 16.33
N LEU A 176 15.41 -2.22 16.36
CA LEU A 176 14.57 -2.19 15.18
C LEU A 176 15.07 -1.15 14.16
N ARG A 177 15.50 0.02 14.62
CA ARG A 177 16.04 1.09 13.77
C ARG A 177 17.33 0.71 13.05
N GLN A 178 17.96 -0.41 13.41
CA GLN A 178 19.18 -0.89 12.76
C GLN A 178 18.88 -1.70 11.48
N HIS A 179 17.63 -2.15 11.23
CA HIS A 179 17.36 -3.02 10.07
C HIS A 179 17.76 -2.40 8.72
N PRO A 180 17.60 -1.08 8.44
CA PRO A 180 18.05 -0.54 7.17
C PRO A 180 19.57 -0.65 6.99
N VAL A 181 20.32 -0.43 8.08
CA VAL A 181 21.79 -0.54 8.08
C VAL A 181 22.24 -1.98 7.93
N LEU A 182 21.57 -2.90 8.63
CA LEU A 182 21.86 -4.34 8.57
C LEU A 182 21.56 -4.89 7.16
N GLY A 183 20.40 -4.55 6.59
CA GLY A 183 20.04 -4.89 5.23
C GLY A 183 21.04 -4.35 4.22
N LEU A 184 21.37 -3.06 4.31
CA LEU A 184 22.37 -2.42 3.46
C LEU A 184 23.72 -3.13 3.55
N GLY A 185 24.19 -3.48 4.75
CA GLY A 185 25.46 -4.19 4.98
C GLY A 185 25.53 -5.51 4.23
N CYS A 186 24.44 -6.29 4.23
CA CYS A 186 24.39 -7.57 3.53
C CYS A 186 24.24 -7.40 2.02
N LEU A 187 23.45 -6.43 1.57
CA LEU A 187 23.12 -6.27 0.16
C LEU A 187 24.20 -5.55 -0.65
N SER A 188 25.00 -4.67 -0.02
CA SER A 188 26.02 -3.86 -0.70
C SER A 188 27.09 -4.68 -1.44
N HIS A 189 27.30 -5.93 -1.08
CA HIS A 189 28.23 -6.84 -1.75
C HIS A 189 27.67 -7.40 -3.07
N ASN A 190 26.33 -7.52 -3.17
CA ASN A 190 25.64 -8.16 -4.29
C ASN A 190 24.91 -7.14 -5.18
N VAL A 191 24.46 -6.02 -4.63
CA VAL A 191 23.74 -4.95 -5.32
C VAL A 191 24.70 -3.81 -5.60
N ARG A 192 24.97 -3.52 -6.88
CA ARG A 192 25.88 -2.44 -7.29
C ARG A 192 25.14 -1.14 -7.64
N CYS A 193 23.82 -1.19 -7.85
CA CYS A 193 23.02 -0.01 -8.14
C CYS A 193 22.86 0.84 -6.88
N ARG A 194 23.40 2.05 -6.91
CA ARG A 194 23.38 2.97 -5.77
C ARG A 194 21.96 3.40 -5.39
N GLU A 195 21.09 3.57 -6.37
CA GLU A 195 19.71 3.96 -6.15
C GLU A 195 18.95 2.90 -5.33
N ILE A 196 19.16 1.61 -5.62
CA ILE A 196 18.56 0.50 -4.84
C ILE A 196 19.03 0.58 -3.39
N LEU A 197 20.34 0.70 -3.18
CA LEU A 197 20.93 0.75 -1.84
C LEU A 197 20.48 1.98 -1.06
N ARG A 198 20.32 3.13 -1.73
CA ARG A 198 19.77 4.33 -1.10
C ARG A 198 18.31 4.13 -0.70
N GLY A 199 17.47 3.58 -1.57
CA GLY A 199 16.08 3.28 -1.23
C GLY A 199 15.98 2.43 0.03
N ILE A 200 16.78 1.35 0.12
CA ILE A 200 16.84 0.46 1.28
C ILE A 200 17.27 1.20 2.56
N ALA A 201 18.31 2.02 2.46
CA ALA A 201 18.86 2.74 3.62
C ALA A 201 17.95 3.88 4.10
N GLU A 202 17.20 4.51 3.21
CA GLU A 202 16.54 5.80 3.43
C GLU A 202 15.01 5.70 3.64
N HIS A 203 14.40 4.49 3.55
CA HIS A 203 12.93 4.36 3.58
C HIS A 203 12.26 4.80 4.90
N HIS A 204 13.01 4.94 5.97
CA HIS A 204 12.56 5.50 7.24
C HIS A 204 13.08 6.92 7.52
N GLU A 205 13.76 7.54 6.56
CA GLU A 205 14.11 8.95 6.67
C GLU A 205 12.86 9.83 6.54
N ARG A 206 12.90 11.00 7.19
CA ARG A 206 11.83 11.99 7.18
C ARG A 206 12.37 13.33 6.69
N VAL A 207 11.59 14.05 5.88
CA VAL A 207 12.08 15.30 5.26
C VAL A 207 12.45 16.38 6.27
N ASP A 208 11.91 16.32 7.49
CA ASP A 208 12.28 17.21 8.60
C ASP A 208 13.56 16.77 9.35
N GLY A 209 14.16 15.63 8.98
CA GLY A 209 15.37 15.11 9.61
C GLY A 209 15.12 14.32 10.89
N THR A 210 13.88 14.06 11.28
CA THR A 210 13.53 13.25 12.46
C THR A 210 13.55 11.74 12.21
N GLY A 211 13.80 11.33 10.95
CA GLY A 211 13.90 9.94 10.52
C GLY A 211 15.17 9.24 10.96
N TYR A 212 15.38 8.05 10.47
CA TYR A 212 16.56 7.21 10.73
C TYR A 212 16.93 6.40 9.46
N PRO A 213 18.14 5.85 9.36
CA PRO A 213 19.21 5.79 10.36
C PRO A 213 20.12 7.01 10.39
N ALA A 214 20.19 7.81 9.31
CA ALA A 214 21.18 8.88 9.16
C ALA A 214 20.64 10.29 9.51
N GLY A 215 19.34 10.46 9.74
CA GLY A 215 18.69 11.74 9.97
C GLY A 215 18.81 12.67 8.76
N LEU A 216 18.65 12.12 7.57
CA LEU A 216 18.65 12.90 6.33
C LEU A 216 17.42 13.79 6.27
N SER A 217 17.56 14.98 5.68
CA SER A 217 16.46 15.94 5.53
C SER A 217 16.35 16.46 4.10
N GLY A 218 15.12 16.75 3.67
CA GLY A 218 14.82 17.41 2.41
C GLY A 218 15.42 16.68 1.20
N GLU A 219 16.21 17.41 0.40
CA GLU A 219 16.80 16.90 -0.84
C GLU A 219 17.96 15.91 -0.64
N ARG A 220 18.43 15.70 0.59
CA ARG A 220 19.43 14.67 0.84
C ARG A 220 18.84 13.25 0.77
N ILE A 221 17.52 13.11 0.94
CA ILE A 221 16.81 11.85 0.79
C ILE A 221 16.59 11.60 -0.72
N SER A 222 16.92 10.41 -1.19
CA SER A 222 16.69 10.02 -2.59
C SER A 222 15.21 9.94 -2.94
N LEU A 223 14.87 10.05 -4.22
CA LEU A 223 13.51 9.84 -4.68
C LEU A 223 12.99 8.45 -4.28
N ALA A 224 13.83 7.41 -4.35
CA ALA A 224 13.48 6.07 -3.90
C ALA A 224 13.14 6.06 -2.40
N GLY A 225 13.97 6.65 -1.55
CA GLY A 225 13.71 6.77 -0.11
C GLY A 225 12.41 7.53 0.18
N LYS A 226 12.18 8.66 -0.50
CA LYS A 226 10.94 9.46 -0.36
C LYS A 226 9.68 8.65 -0.75
N ILE A 227 9.72 7.91 -1.87
CA ILE A 227 8.59 7.07 -2.31
C ILE A 227 8.35 5.93 -1.34
N LEU A 228 9.41 5.23 -0.92
CA LEU A 228 9.30 4.10 0.01
C LEU A 228 8.79 4.56 1.37
N ALA A 229 9.22 5.69 1.89
CA ALA A 229 8.71 6.23 3.15
C ALA A 229 7.18 6.39 3.15
N VAL A 230 6.60 6.80 2.01
CA VAL A 230 5.14 6.97 1.87
C VAL A 230 4.44 5.63 1.70
N THR A 231 4.92 4.77 0.78
CA THR A 231 4.26 3.50 0.44
C THR A 231 4.33 2.49 1.57
N ASP A 232 5.45 2.42 2.27
CA ASP A 232 5.67 1.64 3.49
C ASP A 232 4.69 2.07 4.60
N SER A 233 4.67 3.38 4.91
CA SER A 233 3.77 3.92 5.92
C SER A 233 2.30 3.71 5.57
N TYR A 234 1.92 3.82 4.29
CA TYR A 234 0.55 3.57 3.85
C TYR A 234 0.15 2.12 4.09
N ASP A 235 0.98 1.16 3.65
CA ASP A 235 0.70 -0.26 3.83
C ASP A 235 0.60 -0.62 5.32
N ALA A 236 1.54 -0.17 6.12
CA ALA A 236 1.51 -0.42 7.56
C ALA A 236 0.26 0.15 8.26
N LEU A 237 -0.31 1.26 7.77
CA LEU A 237 -1.55 1.82 8.31
C LEU A 237 -2.81 1.02 7.96
N ILE A 238 -2.87 0.43 6.76
CA ILE A 238 -4.07 -0.29 6.30
C ILE A 238 -4.10 -1.76 6.75
N CYS A 239 -2.97 -2.33 7.13
CA CYS A 239 -2.87 -3.73 7.51
C CYS A 239 -3.36 -4.01 8.91
N VAL A 240 -3.88 -5.21 9.12
CA VAL A 240 -4.12 -5.74 10.46
C VAL A 240 -2.77 -6.02 11.11
N HIS A 241 -2.57 -5.42 12.27
CA HIS A 241 -1.33 -5.58 13.03
C HIS A 241 -1.65 -5.94 14.49
N PRO A 242 -0.87 -6.82 15.15
CA PRO A 242 -1.13 -7.21 16.54
C PRO A 242 -1.17 -6.05 17.53
N HIS A 243 -0.48 -4.95 17.22
CA HIS A 243 -0.26 -3.84 18.17
C HIS A 243 -1.01 -2.55 17.81
N HIS A 244 -1.70 -2.48 16.69
CA HIS A 244 -2.53 -1.32 16.34
C HIS A 244 -3.71 -1.71 15.42
N ALA A 245 -4.78 -0.94 15.50
CA ALA A 245 -5.91 -1.10 14.61
C ALA A 245 -5.55 -0.64 13.18
N SER A 246 -5.97 -1.41 12.18
CA SER A 246 -5.88 -1.00 10.78
C SER A 246 -6.77 0.21 10.50
N LEU A 247 -6.31 1.09 9.63
CA LEU A 247 -7.12 2.19 9.11
C LEU A 247 -7.76 1.81 7.78
N PRO A 248 -8.97 2.25 7.51
CA PRO A 248 -9.52 2.23 6.16
C PRO A 248 -8.61 2.97 5.19
N PRO A 249 -8.48 2.51 3.92
CA PRO A 249 -7.53 3.07 2.96
C PRO A 249 -7.60 4.60 2.81
N HIS A 250 -8.80 5.18 2.75
CA HIS A 250 -8.99 6.62 2.63
C HIS A 250 -8.55 7.38 3.90
N LEU A 251 -8.74 6.81 5.11
CA LEU A 251 -8.26 7.42 6.35
C LEU A 251 -6.74 7.34 6.48
N ALA A 252 -6.14 6.24 5.99
CA ALA A 252 -4.69 6.14 5.92
C ALA A 252 -4.10 7.25 5.04
N LEU A 253 -4.66 7.49 3.84
CA LEU A 253 -4.23 8.60 2.98
C LEU A 253 -4.44 9.97 3.64
N ALA A 254 -5.59 10.20 4.27
CA ALA A 254 -5.85 11.44 5.00
C ALA A 254 -4.82 11.66 6.12
N ARG A 255 -4.47 10.60 6.86
CA ARG A 255 -3.47 10.66 7.91
C ARG A 255 -2.07 10.99 7.38
N LEU A 256 -1.65 10.35 6.29
CA LEU A 256 -0.37 10.66 5.64
C LEU A 256 -0.34 12.09 5.13
N ARG A 257 -1.46 12.59 4.55
CA ARG A 257 -1.56 13.95 4.04
C ARG A 257 -1.36 15.01 5.11
N CYS A 258 -1.85 14.78 6.33
CA CYS A 258 -1.58 15.68 7.47
C CYS A 258 -0.08 15.78 7.82
N LEU A 259 0.74 14.81 7.41
CA LEU A 259 2.19 14.77 7.66
C LEU A 259 3.01 15.23 6.44
N GLY A 260 2.36 15.59 5.34
CA GLY A 260 3.02 16.11 4.15
C GLY A 260 3.72 17.44 4.40
N GLY A 261 4.97 17.53 3.99
CA GLY A 261 5.85 18.67 4.24
C GLY A 261 6.56 18.65 5.60
N ALA A 262 6.14 17.80 6.54
CA ALA A 262 6.85 17.52 7.78
C ALA A 262 7.60 16.19 7.71
N ALA A 263 6.87 15.06 7.82
CA ALA A 263 7.50 13.74 7.73
C ALA A 263 7.76 13.30 6.28
N PHE A 264 6.85 13.62 5.36
CA PHE A 264 6.91 13.17 3.96
C PHE A 264 7.11 14.34 3.00
N ASP A 265 7.86 14.09 1.93
CA ASP A 265 7.93 15.01 0.80
C ASP A 265 6.53 15.22 0.23
N ARG A 266 6.11 16.49 0.14
CA ARG A 266 4.75 16.84 -0.24
C ARG A 266 4.43 16.41 -1.66
N ASP A 267 5.34 16.60 -2.59
CA ASP A 267 5.11 16.32 -4.01
C ASP A 267 5.04 14.80 -4.24
N VAL A 268 5.93 14.04 -3.58
CA VAL A 268 5.92 12.58 -3.62
C VAL A 268 4.64 12.03 -2.98
N LEU A 269 4.24 12.55 -1.84
CA LEU A 269 3.02 12.12 -1.16
C LEU A 269 1.76 12.39 -2.01
N GLU A 270 1.60 13.60 -2.55
CA GLU A 270 0.46 13.94 -3.42
C GLU A 270 0.48 13.07 -4.68
N HIS A 271 1.66 12.67 -5.15
CA HIS A 271 1.79 11.74 -6.25
C HIS A 271 1.27 10.34 -5.92
N VAL A 272 1.71 9.76 -4.81
CA VAL A 272 1.22 8.45 -4.35
C VAL A 272 -0.29 8.49 -4.11
N ILE A 273 -0.83 9.58 -3.52
CA ILE A 273 -2.27 9.77 -3.34
C ILE A 273 -3.01 9.74 -4.67
N ARG A 274 -2.45 10.36 -5.73
CA ARG A 274 -3.05 10.31 -7.08
C ARG A 274 -3.05 8.91 -7.67
N CYS A 275 -1.96 8.14 -7.47
CA CYS A 275 -1.87 6.77 -7.94
C CYS A 275 -2.97 5.89 -7.33
N LEU A 276 -3.27 6.09 -6.05
CA LEU A 276 -4.25 5.31 -5.30
C LEU A 276 -5.68 5.83 -5.47
N GLY A 277 -5.85 7.10 -5.87
CA GLY A 277 -7.14 7.77 -6.01
C GLY A 277 -7.67 8.33 -4.69
N ALA A 278 -8.64 9.25 -4.78
CA ALA A 278 -9.32 9.83 -3.62
C ALA A 278 -10.07 8.78 -2.78
N TYR A 279 -10.56 7.77 -3.45
CA TYR A 279 -11.23 6.61 -2.86
C TYR A 279 -10.44 5.35 -3.23
N PRO A 280 -9.40 4.97 -2.47
CA PRO A 280 -8.57 3.83 -2.82
C PRO A 280 -9.37 2.55 -2.97
N VAL A 281 -8.87 1.63 -3.80
CA VAL A 281 -9.44 0.27 -3.93
C VAL A 281 -9.57 -0.36 -2.54
N GLY A 282 -10.71 -1.01 -2.28
CA GLY A 282 -11.07 -1.58 -0.98
C GLY A 282 -11.83 -0.62 -0.05
N SER A 283 -11.95 0.68 -0.38
CA SER A 283 -12.79 1.60 0.39
C SER A 283 -14.26 1.24 0.26
N VAL A 284 -15.00 1.28 1.36
CA VAL A 284 -16.46 1.15 1.36
C VAL A 284 -17.09 2.53 1.29
N VAL A 285 -17.96 2.75 0.33
CA VAL A 285 -18.58 4.05 0.04
C VAL A 285 -20.09 3.94 0.01
N GLU A 286 -20.79 5.06 0.24
CA GLU A 286 -22.22 5.21 0.00
C GLU A 286 -22.42 6.20 -1.15
N THR A 287 -23.25 5.83 -2.10
CA THR A 287 -23.62 6.63 -3.25
C THR A 287 -24.78 7.58 -2.90
N ASP A 288 -25.07 8.55 -3.76
CA ASP A 288 -26.14 9.54 -3.55
C ASP A 288 -27.54 8.93 -3.47
N ASP A 289 -27.74 7.74 -4.03
CA ASP A 289 -28.98 6.96 -3.90
C ASP A 289 -29.02 6.07 -2.64
N GLY A 290 -28.05 6.21 -1.72
CA GLY A 290 -28.00 5.50 -0.44
C GLY A 290 -27.51 4.04 -0.53
N ARG A 291 -27.04 3.60 -1.71
CA ARG A 291 -26.46 2.25 -1.85
C ARG A 291 -25.02 2.21 -1.34
N ARG A 292 -24.67 1.13 -0.65
CA ARG A 292 -23.28 0.86 -0.26
C ARG A 292 -22.57 0.04 -1.32
N ALA A 293 -21.32 0.37 -1.52
CA ALA A 293 -20.49 -0.27 -2.53
C ALA A 293 -19.03 -0.32 -2.07
N VAL A 294 -18.26 -1.24 -2.60
CA VAL A 294 -16.80 -1.28 -2.46
C VAL A 294 -16.14 -0.71 -3.71
N VAL A 295 -15.13 0.11 -3.53
CA VAL A 295 -14.29 0.59 -4.62
C VAL A 295 -13.43 -0.55 -5.14
N ILE A 296 -13.54 -0.86 -6.44
CA ILE A 296 -12.78 -1.91 -7.11
C ILE A 296 -11.79 -1.37 -8.14
N GLY A 297 -11.84 -0.07 -8.42
CA GLY A 297 -10.89 0.55 -9.33
C GLY A 297 -10.98 2.07 -9.35
N ASN A 298 -9.89 2.68 -9.78
CA ASN A 298 -9.72 4.11 -9.95
C ASN A 298 -9.18 4.40 -11.35
N SER A 299 -9.43 5.62 -11.82
CA SER A 299 -8.82 6.15 -13.03
C SER A 299 -8.16 7.50 -12.72
N PRO A 300 -6.91 7.72 -13.14
CA PRO A 300 -6.24 9.00 -12.97
C PRO A 300 -6.97 10.17 -13.65
N ASP A 301 -7.78 9.87 -14.67
CA ASP A 301 -8.56 10.86 -15.42
C ASP A 301 -9.82 11.30 -14.68
N THR A 302 -10.37 10.44 -13.83
CA THR A 302 -11.58 10.70 -13.04
C THR A 302 -11.37 10.30 -11.57
N PRO A 303 -10.46 10.96 -10.83
CA PRO A 303 -10.05 10.52 -9.50
C PRO A 303 -11.16 10.56 -8.45
N LEU A 304 -12.22 11.31 -8.70
CA LEU A 304 -13.41 11.41 -7.82
C LEU A 304 -14.56 10.49 -8.27
N GLN A 305 -14.39 9.72 -9.34
CA GLN A 305 -15.39 8.80 -9.88
C GLN A 305 -14.82 7.38 -9.95
N PRO A 306 -14.66 6.70 -8.81
CA PRO A 306 -14.13 5.35 -8.80
C PRO A 306 -15.10 4.37 -9.45
N VAL A 307 -14.56 3.25 -9.89
CA VAL A 307 -15.37 2.08 -10.26
C VAL A 307 -15.77 1.36 -8.98
N ILE A 308 -17.07 1.17 -8.79
CA ILE A 308 -17.62 0.56 -7.57
C ILE A 308 -18.36 -0.73 -7.89
N ARG A 309 -18.42 -1.62 -6.91
CA ARG A 309 -19.28 -2.80 -6.91
C ARG A 309 -20.24 -2.71 -5.72
N PRO A 310 -21.57 -2.72 -5.98
CA PRO A 310 -22.56 -2.68 -4.91
C PRO A 310 -22.40 -3.85 -3.93
N LEU A 311 -22.53 -3.57 -2.64
CA LEU A 311 -22.63 -4.58 -1.60
C LEU A 311 -24.09 -5.04 -1.54
N ARG A 312 -24.33 -6.34 -1.77
CA ARG A 312 -25.67 -6.92 -1.68
C ARG A 312 -26.04 -7.15 -0.21
N SER A 313 -27.29 -6.84 0.16
CA SER A 313 -27.82 -7.26 1.45
C SER A 313 -28.04 -8.79 1.45
N PHE A 314 -27.88 -9.43 2.61
CA PHE A 314 -28.03 -10.89 2.76
C PHE A 314 -29.45 -11.43 2.44
N SER A 315 -30.43 -10.54 2.25
CA SER A 315 -31.83 -10.90 1.97
C SER A 315 -32.12 -11.24 0.49
N GLU A 316 -31.19 -11.00 -0.41
CA GLU A 316 -31.40 -11.32 -1.83
C GLU A 316 -30.69 -12.63 -2.20
N ASN A 317 -31.49 -13.71 -2.28
CA ASN A 317 -31.11 -14.97 -2.92
C ASN A 317 -30.78 -14.73 -4.39
N ALA A 318 -29.51 -14.56 -4.72
CA ALA A 318 -29.09 -14.48 -6.11
C ALA A 318 -27.76 -15.21 -6.35
N ALA A 319 -27.86 -16.49 -6.58
CA ALA A 319 -26.89 -17.22 -7.38
C ALA A 319 -27.17 -16.87 -8.85
N GLY A 320 -26.44 -15.90 -9.41
CA GLY A 320 -26.51 -15.53 -10.82
C GLY A 320 -25.15 -15.03 -11.30
N PRO A 321 -24.84 -15.15 -12.61
CA PRO A 321 -23.56 -14.79 -13.23
C PRO A 321 -23.23 -13.29 -13.20
N ASP A 322 -24.09 -12.43 -12.63
CA ASP A 322 -23.92 -10.97 -12.57
C ASP A 322 -22.98 -10.48 -11.44
N ALA A 323 -22.16 -11.37 -10.90
CA ALA A 323 -21.25 -11.05 -9.79
C ALA A 323 -20.17 -9.99 -10.11
N PHE A 324 -20.05 -9.57 -11.38
CA PHE A 324 -19.01 -8.65 -11.86
C PHE A 324 -19.56 -7.37 -12.49
N CYS A 325 -20.76 -6.90 -12.15
CA CYS A 325 -21.24 -5.62 -12.68
C CYS A 325 -20.49 -4.46 -12.01
N ALA A 326 -19.47 -3.96 -12.68
CA ALA A 326 -18.77 -2.74 -12.28
C ALA A 326 -19.59 -1.52 -12.73
N GLN A 327 -19.87 -0.59 -11.81
CA GLN A 327 -20.56 0.67 -12.09
C GLN A 327 -19.62 1.84 -11.79
N LYS A 328 -19.68 2.90 -12.62
CA LYS A 328 -19.08 4.17 -12.25
C LYS A 328 -19.98 4.86 -11.23
N ALA A 329 -19.40 5.33 -10.14
CA ALA A 329 -20.13 6.16 -9.19
C ALA A 329 -20.33 7.54 -9.80
N GLU A 330 -21.57 8.01 -9.89
CA GLU A 330 -21.86 9.38 -10.30
C GLU A 330 -21.48 10.36 -9.19
N ARG A 331 -21.80 10.02 -7.95
CA ARG A 331 -21.43 10.80 -6.76
C ARG A 331 -21.26 9.91 -5.54
N ILE A 332 -20.21 10.17 -4.76
CA ILE A 332 -19.98 9.53 -3.46
C ILE A 332 -20.34 10.55 -2.38
N THR A 333 -21.23 10.18 -1.47
CA THR A 333 -21.69 11.04 -0.38
C THR A 333 -20.99 10.73 0.94
N THR A 334 -20.57 9.48 1.14
CA THR A 334 -19.98 9.04 2.42
C THR A 334 -18.97 7.94 2.18
N VAL A 335 -17.88 7.95 2.95
CA VAL A 335 -16.89 6.87 2.99
C VAL A 335 -16.86 6.32 4.41
N PHE A 336 -16.88 4.99 4.55
CA PHE A 336 -17.02 4.31 5.83
C PHE A 336 -15.69 3.76 6.35
N SER A 337 -15.54 3.78 7.68
CA SER A 337 -14.49 3.07 8.40
C SER A 337 -14.96 1.67 8.82
N LEU A 338 -14.05 0.70 8.81
CA LEU A 338 -14.33 -0.67 9.26
C LEU A 338 -14.18 -0.86 10.78
N SER A 339 -13.69 0.13 11.55
CA SER A 339 -13.50 -0.01 13.00
C SER A 339 -13.94 1.21 13.80
N ASP A 340 -14.67 0.97 14.91
CA ASP A 340 -15.12 1.97 15.89
C ASP A 340 -14.05 2.36 16.92
N GLN A 341 -12.85 1.80 16.88
CA GLN A 341 -11.90 1.86 18.00
C GLN A 341 -10.71 2.82 17.80
N TRP A 342 -10.76 3.73 16.84
CA TRP A 342 -9.68 4.69 16.69
C TRP A 342 -9.91 5.92 17.60
N SER A 343 -9.24 5.91 18.77
CA SER A 343 -9.09 7.07 19.66
C SER A 343 -7.77 7.80 19.39
N GLY A 344 -7.55 8.26 18.16
CA GLY A 344 -6.38 9.06 17.83
C GLY A 344 -6.41 10.44 18.50
N PRO A 345 -5.27 11.15 18.60
CA PRO A 345 -5.17 12.43 19.27
C PRO A 345 -6.16 13.44 18.65
N LYS A 346 -6.98 14.03 19.50
CA LYS A 346 -7.90 15.11 19.14
C LYS A 346 -7.06 16.30 18.66
N GLY A 347 -7.05 16.55 17.36
CA GLY A 347 -6.37 17.74 16.83
C GLY A 347 -5.84 17.65 15.40
N CYS A 348 -6.00 16.56 14.68
CA CYS A 348 -5.60 16.41 13.27
C CYS A 348 -6.81 16.07 12.37
N PHE A 349 -7.88 16.87 12.47
CA PHE A 349 -8.98 16.87 11.52
C PHE A 349 -9.21 18.28 11.02
#